data_046a4ef2e0aed7dc8cfb769b1e6218d1
#
_entry.id   046a4ef2e0aed7dc8cfb769b1e6218d1
#
_cell.length_a   1.000
_cell.length_b   1.000
_cell.length_c   1.000
_cell.angle_alpha   90.00
_cell.angle_beta   90.00
_cell.angle_gamma   90.00
#
_symmetry.space_group_name_H-M   'P 1'
#
loop_
_entity.id
_entity.type
_entity.pdbx_description
1 polymer ?
#
loop_
_entity_poly.entity_id
_entity_poly.type
_entity_poly.pdbx_seq_one_letter_code
_entity_poly.pdbx_strand_id
1 'polypeptide(L)'
;MSTTTRARRLRLALFAAAGGAVGWLATTTTAHAQIPNPPADGTAPGSELVGTVLGWLKWAGLASALAGLLIGAIATGVGHFGSNYSASSAGRKWLLGGMGAAILSGLAWTIATTLYSATGP
;
A
#
# COMPACT_ATOMS: atom_id res chain seq x y z
N MET A 1 6.70 30.54 28.72
CA MET A 1 7.11 29.65 27.61
C MET A 1 5.86 29.01 27.05
N SER A 2 5.46 29.43 25.87
CA SER A 2 4.11 29.15 25.32
C SER A 2 4.00 27.70 24.86
N THR A 3 2.82 27.11 25.10
CA THR A 3 2.40 25.75 24.72
C THR A 3 2.58 25.47 23.21
N THR A 4 2.55 26.51 22.38
CA THR A 4 2.77 26.44 20.92
C THR A 4 4.18 26.01 20.53
N THR A 5 5.20 26.38 21.31
CA THR A 5 6.59 26.03 21.01
C THR A 5 6.89 24.56 21.30
N ARG A 6 6.21 23.97 22.31
CA ARG A 6 6.33 22.54 22.63
C ARG A 6 5.69 21.66 21.56
N ALA A 7 4.50 22.04 21.08
CA ALA A 7 3.79 21.30 20.04
C ALA A 7 4.55 21.30 18.69
N ARG A 8 5.22 22.40 18.36
CA ARG A 8 6.05 22.49 17.15
C ARG A 8 7.29 21.63 17.23
N ARG A 9 7.96 21.58 18.41
CA ARG A 9 9.14 20.73 18.64
C ARG A 9 8.78 19.23 18.59
N LEU A 10 7.61 18.86 19.11
CA LEU A 10 7.14 17.47 19.06
C LEU A 10 6.86 17.01 17.62
N ARG A 11 6.27 17.86 16.80
CA ARG A 11 6.02 17.55 15.38
C ARG A 11 7.31 17.41 14.58
N LEU A 12 8.29 18.28 14.80
CA LEU A 12 9.60 18.18 14.16
C LEU A 12 10.37 16.92 14.60
N ALA A 13 10.26 16.52 15.86
CA ALA A 13 10.88 15.29 16.35
C ALA A 13 10.24 14.03 15.75
N LEU A 14 8.92 14.02 15.54
CA LEU A 14 8.21 12.93 14.89
C LEU A 14 8.58 12.80 13.39
N PHE A 15 8.74 13.93 12.69
CA PHE A 15 9.19 13.90 11.29
C PHE A 15 10.66 13.48 11.18
N ALA A 16 11.53 13.87 12.11
CA ALA A 16 12.93 13.43 12.14
C ALA A 16 13.05 11.93 12.45
N ALA A 17 12.21 11.39 13.32
CA ALA A 17 12.18 9.95 13.64
C ALA A 17 11.67 9.11 12.45
N ALA A 18 10.67 9.60 11.72
CA ALA A 18 10.16 8.92 10.52
C ALA A 18 11.18 8.96 9.37
N GLY A 19 11.87 10.09 9.18
CA GLY A 19 12.94 10.23 8.18
C GLY A 19 14.17 9.40 8.52
N GLY A 20 14.50 9.24 9.80
CA GLY A 20 15.62 8.42 10.28
C GLY A 20 15.42 6.92 10.03
N ALA A 21 14.20 6.41 10.19
CA ALA A 21 13.87 5.00 9.95
C ALA A 21 14.02 4.63 8.46
N VAL A 22 13.66 5.53 7.54
CA VAL A 22 13.84 5.33 6.09
C VAL A 22 15.32 5.42 5.70
N GLY A 23 16.10 6.28 6.34
CA GLY A 23 17.54 6.42 6.09
C GLY A 23 18.35 5.19 6.53
N TRP A 24 17.95 4.50 7.59
CA TRP A 24 18.61 3.27 8.05
C TRP A 24 18.42 2.09 7.09
N LEU A 25 17.32 2.03 6.36
CA LEU A 25 17.09 1.00 5.32
C LEU A 25 17.95 1.23 4.07
N ALA A 26 18.44 2.46 3.85
CA ALA A 26 19.26 2.80 2.68
C ALA A 26 20.76 2.57 2.88
N THR A 27 21.24 2.35 4.13
CA THR A 27 22.67 2.16 4.46
C THR A 27 23.06 0.72 4.76
N THR A 28 22.22 -0.27 4.40
CA THR A 28 22.70 -1.64 4.33
C THR A 28 23.65 -1.75 3.15
N THR A 29 24.94 -1.48 3.41
CA THR A 29 26.05 -1.81 2.53
C THR A 29 25.88 -3.24 2.07
N THR A 30 25.67 -3.39 0.77
CA THR A 30 25.66 -4.65 0.05
C THR A 30 26.94 -5.41 0.33
N ALA A 31 26.92 -6.33 1.28
CA ALA A 31 27.81 -7.45 1.23
C ALA A 31 27.42 -8.21 -0.06
N HIS A 32 28.18 -8.03 -1.12
CA HIS A 32 28.03 -8.78 -2.36
C HIS A 32 28.45 -10.24 -2.11
N ALA A 33 27.65 -10.99 -1.37
CA ALA A 33 27.56 -12.39 -1.64
C ALA A 33 26.87 -12.48 -3.01
N GLN A 34 27.60 -12.82 -4.05
CA GLN A 34 27.04 -13.17 -5.35
C GLN A 34 26.19 -14.42 -5.16
N ILE A 35 24.96 -14.21 -4.69
CA ILE A 35 23.97 -15.27 -4.69
C ILE A 35 23.56 -15.39 -6.16
N PRO A 36 23.75 -16.55 -6.80
CA PRO A 36 23.27 -16.78 -8.14
C PRO A 36 21.79 -16.41 -8.18
N ASN A 37 21.38 -15.60 -9.15
CA ASN A 37 19.95 -15.29 -9.34
C ASN A 37 19.36 -16.34 -10.31
N PRO A 38 18.90 -17.50 -9.81
CA PRO A 38 18.33 -18.53 -10.67
C PRO A 38 17.04 -18.00 -11.28
N PRO A 39 16.71 -18.34 -12.53
CA PRO A 39 15.45 -18.01 -13.14
C PRO A 39 14.29 -18.55 -12.26
N ALA A 40 13.19 -17.82 -12.21
CA ALA A 40 12.00 -18.26 -11.48
C ALA A 40 11.48 -19.57 -12.10
N ASP A 41 11.55 -20.63 -11.34
CA ASP A 41 11.11 -21.97 -11.77
C ASP A 41 9.67 -22.20 -11.30
N GLY A 42 8.72 -22.15 -12.26
CA GLY A 42 7.31 -22.45 -12.00
C GLY A 42 7.02 -23.93 -11.71
N THR A 43 8.02 -24.81 -11.86
CA THR A 43 7.89 -26.25 -11.58
C THR A 43 8.39 -26.61 -10.18
N ALA A 44 8.88 -25.64 -9.42
CA ALA A 44 9.36 -25.87 -8.05
C ALA A 44 8.26 -26.49 -7.17
N PRO A 45 8.60 -27.45 -6.28
CA PRO A 45 7.62 -28.03 -5.37
C PRO A 45 6.98 -26.93 -4.51
N GLY A 46 5.63 -26.85 -4.53
CA GLY A 46 4.88 -25.83 -3.83
C GLY A 46 4.46 -24.61 -4.68
N SER A 47 4.85 -24.51 -5.93
CA SER A 47 4.43 -23.43 -6.84
C SER A 47 2.91 -23.33 -6.96
N GLU A 48 2.21 -24.46 -6.98
CA GLU A 48 0.75 -24.54 -7.00
C GLU A 48 0.13 -23.93 -5.73
N LEU A 49 0.70 -24.24 -4.56
CA LEU A 49 0.26 -23.65 -3.29
C LEU A 49 0.43 -22.13 -3.28
N VAL A 50 1.58 -21.65 -3.74
CA VAL A 50 1.86 -20.21 -3.86
C VAL A 50 0.86 -19.55 -4.81
N GLY A 51 0.58 -20.17 -5.95
CA GLY A 51 -0.43 -19.69 -6.90
C GLY A 51 -1.82 -19.58 -6.27
N THR A 52 -2.23 -20.58 -5.51
CA THR A 52 -3.51 -20.60 -4.79
C THR A 52 -3.60 -19.49 -3.74
N VAL A 53 -2.55 -19.30 -2.92
CA VAL A 53 -2.49 -18.24 -1.90
C VAL A 53 -2.52 -16.85 -2.56
N LEU A 54 -1.76 -16.65 -3.62
CA LEU A 54 -1.78 -15.39 -4.38
C LEU A 54 -3.15 -15.12 -4.99
N GLY A 55 -3.85 -16.14 -5.46
CA GLY A 55 -5.22 -16.03 -5.93
C GLY A 55 -6.18 -15.56 -4.85
N TRP A 56 -6.08 -16.10 -3.64
CA TRP A 56 -6.89 -15.65 -2.49
C TRP A 56 -6.57 -14.22 -2.09
N LEU A 57 -5.29 -13.84 -2.05
CA LEU A 57 -4.88 -12.48 -1.74
C LEU A 57 -5.40 -11.48 -2.77
N LYS A 58 -5.34 -11.82 -4.05
CA LYS A 58 -5.89 -10.99 -5.12
C LYS A 58 -7.40 -10.81 -4.96
N TRP A 59 -8.12 -11.89 -4.69
CA TRP A 59 -9.56 -11.85 -4.45
C TRP A 59 -9.90 -10.98 -3.24
N ALA A 60 -9.21 -11.17 -2.11
CA ALA A 60 -9.40 -10.37 -0.91
C ALA A 60 -9.09 -8.88 -1.14
N GLY A 61 -8.05 -8.57 -1.90
CA GLY A 61 -7.71 -7.20 -2.29
C GLY A 61 -8.81 -6.53 -3.12
N LEU A 62 -9.37 -7.23 -4.09
CA LEU A 62 -10.48 -6.73 -4.91
C LEU A 62 -11.77 -6.60 -4.09
N ALA A 63 -12.08 -7.55 -3.22
CA ALA A 63 -13.25 -7.49 -2.35
C ALA A 63 -13.17 -6.30 -1.38
N SER A 64 -12.02 -6.05 -0.77
CA SER A 64 -11.81 -4.91 0.12
C SER A 64 -11.88 -3.58 -0.61
N ALA A 65 -11.36 -3.50 -1.83
CA ALA A 65 -11.47 -2.31 -2.68
C ALA A 65 -12.94 -2.00 -3.01
N LEU A 66 -13.72 -3.02 -3.37
CA LEU A 66 -15.15 -2.88 -3.64
C LEU A 66 -15.92 -2.43 -2.38
N ALA A 67 -15.63 -3.02 -1.23
CA ALA A 67 -16.21 -2.60 0.04
C ALA A 67 -15.91 -1.13 0.35
N GLY A 68 -14.67 -0.68 0.16
CA GLY A 68 -14.26 0.72 0.32
C GLY A 68 -15.02 1.67 -0.59
N LEU A 69 -15.22 1.27 -1.86
CA LEU A 69 -16.01 2.07 -2.82
C LEU A 69 -17.48 2.18 -2.40
N LEU A 70 -18.10 1.07 -1.98
CA LEU A 70 -19.49 1.06 -1.54
C LEU A 70 -19.71 1.91 -0.27
N ILE A 71 -18.85 1.74 0.72
CA ILE A 71 -18.90 2.55 1.96
C ILE A 71 -18.69 4.03 1.63
N GLY A 72 -17.74 4.33 0.77
CA GLY A 72 -17.47 5.69 0.32
C GLY A 72 -18.66 6.31 -0.41
N ALA A 73 -19.33 5.55 -1.28
CA ALA A 73 -20.51 6.00 -2.00
C ALA A 73 -21.69 6.28 -1.05
N ILE A 74 -21.96 5.37 -0.10
CA ILE A 74 -23.01 5.55 0.91
C ILE A 74 -22.73 6.78 1.78
N ALA A 75 -21.51 6.91 2.31
CA ALA A 75 -21.13 8.03 3.16
C ALA A 75 -21.23 9.37 2.42
N THR A 76 -20.83 9.41 1.16
CA THR A 76 -20.94 10.61 0.33
C THR A 76 -22.41 10.97 0.06
N GLY A 77 -23.25 9.97 -0.27
CA GLY A 77 -24.68 10.15 -0.52
C GLY A 77 -25.42 10.65 0.72
N VAL A 78 -25.26 9.97 1.85
CA VAL A 78 -25.89 10.36 3.13
C VAL A 78 -25.40 11.75 3.58
N GLY A 79 -24.10 12.04 3.41
CA GLY A 79 -23.53 13.35 3.73
C GLY A 79 -24.14 14.49 2.91
N HIS A 80 -24.48 14.23 1.66
CA HIS A 80 -25.14 15.22 0.78
C HIS A 80 -26.58 15.50 1.20
N PHE A 81 -27.36 14.46 1.45
CA PHE A 81 -28.77 14.60 1.87
C PHE A 81 -28.91 15.15 3.29
N GLY A 82 -27.97 14.81 4.19
CA GLY A 82 -28.01 15.24 5.59
C GLY A 82 -27.30 16.57 5.89
N SER A 83 -26.84 17.30 4.87
CA SER A 83 -26.03 18.54 5.03
C SER A 83 -24.82 18.34 5.95
N ASN A 84 -24.32 17.12 6.06
CA ASN A 84 -23.20 16.78 6.93
C ASN A 84 -21.90 16.75 6.13
N TYR A 85 -21.18 17.86 6.15
CA TYR A 85 -19.92 18.02 5.42
C TYR A 85 -18.84 17.01 5.88
N SER A 86 -18.84 16.67 7.16
CA SER A 86 -17.88 15.68 7.71
C SER A 86 -18.07 14.29 7.12
N ALA A 87 -19.32 13.82 7.01
CA ALA A 87 -19.63 12.53 6.40
C ALA A 87 -19.28 12.50 4.91
N SER A 88 -19.60 13.57 4.19
CA SER A 88 -19.27 13.70 2.76
C SER A 88 -17.75 13.71 2.51
N SER A 89 -16.97 14.42 3.33
CA SER A 89 -15.51 14.45 3.20
C SER A 89 -14.87 13.11 3.54
N ALA A 90 -15.38 12.40 4.54
CA ALA A 90 -14.95 11.04 4.86
C ALA A 90 -15.25 10.08 3.71
N GLY A 91 -16.44 10.14 3.13
CA GLY A 91 -16.83 9.31 1.98
C GLY A 91 -15.90 9.46 0.78
N ARG A 92 -15.46 10.67 0.47
CA ARG A 92 -14.48 10.91 -0.61
C ARG A 92 -13.13 10.23 -0.35
N LYS A 93 -12.64 10.21 0.89
CA LYS A 93 -11.40 9.52 1.26
C LYS A 93 -11.53 8.01 1.06
N TRP A 94 -12.66 7.43 1.44
CA TRP A 94 -12.94 6.02 1.22
C TRP A 94 -13.04 5.67 -0.26
N LEU A 95 -13.67 6.52 -1.08
CA LEU A 95 -13.73 6.34 -2.53
C LEU A 95 -12.33 6.33 -3.16
N LEU A 96 -11.50 7.33 -2.82
CA LEU A 96 -10.13 7.40 -3.35
C LEU A 96 -9.28 6.22 -2.88
N GLY A 97 -9.42 5.80 -1.62
CA GLY A 97 -8.74 4.63 -1.08
C GLY A 97 -9.16 3.34 -1.79
N GLY A 98 -10.47 3.14 -2.00
CA GLY A 98 -11.01 1.99 -2.72
C GLY A 98 -10.56 1.93 -4.19
N MET A 99 -10.58 3.08 -4.89
CA MET A 99 -10.06 3.17 -6.25
C MET A 99 -8.55 2.86 -6.32
N GLY A 100 -7.75 3.43 -5.41
CA GLY A 100 -6.32 3.15 -5.33
C GLY A 100 -6.04 1.67 -5.08
N ALA A 101 -6.74 1.06 -4.14
CA ALA A 101 -6.62 -0.36 -3.85
C ALA A 101 -7.00 -1.24 -5.05
N ALA A 102 -8.05 -0.90 -5.78
CA ALA A 102 -8.46 -1.63 -6.98
C ALA A 102 -7.40 -1.57 -8.08
N ILE A 103 -6.85 -0.38 -8.33
CA ILE A 103 -5.79 -0.18 -9.34
C ILE A 103 -4.54 -0.97 -8.95
N LEU A 104 -4.09 -0.86 -7.71
CA LEU A 104 -2.89 -1.57 -7.23
C LEU A 104 -3.09 -3.08 -7.27
N SER A 105 -4.25 -3.59 -6.86
CA SER A 105 -4.55 -5.03 -6.93
C SER A 105 -4.60 -5.54 -8.37
N GLY A 106 -5.10 -4.73 -9.31
CA GLY A 106 -5.14 -5.09 -10.73
C GLY A 106 -3.78 -5.07 -11.41
N LEU A 107 -2.93 -4.09 -11.05
CA LEU A 107 -1.62 -3.89 -11.66
C LEU A 107 -0.49 -4.65 -10.94
N ALA A 108 -0.73 -5.23 -9.77
CA ALA A 108 0.29 -5.86 -8.95
C ALA A 108 1.14 -6.89 -9.72
N TRP A 109 0.50 -7.73 -10.53
CA TRP A 109 1.20 -8.71 -11.37
C TRP A 109 2.08 -8.05 -12.42
N THR A 110 1.56 -7.06 -13.12
CA THR A 110 2.30 -6.32 -14.17
C THR A 110 3.50 -5.61 -13.59
N ILE A 111 3.35 -4.96 -12.43
CA ILE A 111 4.46 -4.29 -11.73
C ILE A 111 5.51 -5.31 -11.32
N ALA A 112 5.11 -6.43 -10.72
CA ALA A 112 6.03 -7.47 -10.28
C ALA A 112 6.82 -8.07 -11.44
N THR A 113 6.17 -8.40 -12.54
CA THR A 113 6.82 -8.98 -13.72
C THR A 113 7.74 -7.99 -14.42
N THR A 114 7.34 -6.72 -14.51
CA THR A 114 8.17 -5.67 -15.10
C THR A 114 9.43 -5.41 -14.27
N LEU A 115 9.29 -5.34 -12.95
CA LEU A 115 10.44 -5.20 -12.05
C LEU A 115 11.37 -6.41 -12.13
N TYR A 116 10.80 -7.61 -12.15
CA TYR A 116 11.58 -8.83 -12.31
C TYR A 116 12.37 -8.83 -13.63
N SER A 117 11.74 -8.50 -14.74
CA SER A 117 12.42 -8.43 -16.04
C SER A 117 13.47 -7.32 -16.11
N ALA A 118 13.29 -6.22 -15.37
CA ALA A 118 14.27 -5.14 -15.32
C ALA A 118 15.49 -5.46 -14.43
N THR A 119 15.34 -6.38 -13.45
CA THR A 119 16.40 -6.82 -12.54
C THR A 119 16.98 -8.20 -12.90
N GLY A 120 16.46 -8.84 -13.93
CA GLY A 120 16.90 -10.13 -14.42
C GLY A 120 18.35 -10.13 -14.93
N PRO A 121 18.99 -11.30 -14.99
CA PRO A 121 20.37 -11.43 -15.41
C PRO A 121 20.62 -11.00 -16.83
#